data_d92c06f12d39ef728220882f76c5171d
#
_entry.id   d92c06f12d39ef728220882f76c5171d
#
_cell.length_a   1.000
_cell.length_b   1.000
_cell.length_c   1.000
_cell.angle_alpha   90.00
_cell.angle_beta   90.00
_cell.angle_gamma   90.00
#
_symmetry.space_group_name_H-M   'P 1'
#
loop_
_entity.id
_entity.type
_entity.pdbx_description
1 polymer ?
#
loop_
_entity_poly.entity_id
_entity_poly.type
_entity_poly.pdbx_seq_one_letter_code
_entity_poly.pdbx_strand_id
1 'polypeptide(L)'
;MEVSLVDPDYLHLIWDEASAVLGKSIGTAHGRYSMDHIEYEILSGEQHLWVVFDDDKKVTSALTTRFVSYPGKLLLAGQFLGGENIMCWRGPMLETLERWAMDNNCDGMEMTGRKGFARVLGSHGWTPEYTVFEKMFEENSHG
;
A
#
# COMPACT_ATOMS: atom_id res chain seq x y z
N MET A 1 16.58 -5.76 9.25
CA MET A 1 15.29 -5.40 8.65
C MET A 1 15.39 -4.03 8.02
N GLU A 2 15.05 -3.93 6.77
CA GLU A 2 15.20 -2.70 6.00
C GLU A 2 13.94 -2.39 5.21
N VAL A 3 13.47 -1.14 5.30
CA VAL A 3 12.33 -0.63 4.53
C VAL A 3 12.88 0.15 3.36
N SER A 4 12.53 -0.23 2.15
CA SER A 4 13.07 0.40 0.94
C SER A 4 11.98 0.76 -0.06
N LEU A 5 12.11 1.95 -0.65
CA LEU A 5 11.31 2.34 -1.80
C LEU A 5 11.97 1.75 -3.05
N VAL A 6 11.20 1.04 -3.85
CA VAL A 6 11.72 0.36 -5.04
C VAL A 6 11.72 1.31 -6.23
N ASP A 7 12.87 1.47 -6.86
CA ASP A 7 12.97 2.18 -8.13
C ASP A 7 12.29 1.34 -9.21
N PRO A 8 11.32 1.89 -9.96
CA PRO A 8 10.65 1.14 -11.02
C PRO A 8 11.59 0.48 -12.04
N ASP A 9 12.75 1.08 -12.29
CA ASP A 9 13.72 0.52 -13.23
C ASP A 9 14.29 -0.81 -12.74
N TYR A 10 14.20 -1.10 -11.45
CA TYR A 10 14.69 -2.33 -10.85
C TYR A 10 13.57 -3.25 -10.38
N LEU A 11 12.31 -2.93 -10.72
CA LEU A 11 11.17 -3.72 -10.27
C LEU A 11 11.28 -5.19 -10.68
N HIS A 12 11.79 -5.45 -11.89
CA HIS A 12 11.91 -6.80 -12.41
C HIS A 12 12.79 -7.72 -11.54
N LEU A 13 13.66 -7.15 -10.72
CA LEU A 13 14.54 -7.93 -9.85
C LEU A 13 13.82 -8.49 -8.62
N ILE A 14 12.75 -7.84 -8.18
CA ILE A 14 12.08 -8.23 -6.92
C ILE A 14 10.58 -8.47 -7.08
N TRP A 15 10.03 -8.27 -8.29
CA TRP A 15 8.57 -8.32 -8.46
C TRP A 15 7.98 -9.68 -8.10
N ASP A 16 8.66 -10.77 -8.42
CA ASP A 16 8.16 -12.11 -8.08
C ASP A 16 7.98 -12.26 -6.57
N GLU A 17 8.94 -11.80 -5.78
CA GLU A 17 8.85 -11.86 -4.33
C GLU A 17 7.80 -10.89 -3.79
N ALA A 18 7.82 -9.66 -4.28
CA ALA A 18 6.89 -8.62 -3.81
C ALA A 18 5.44 -8.97 -4.16
N SER A 19 5.19 -9.47 -5.37
CA SER A 19 3.85 -9.82 -5.78
C SER A 19 3.31 -11.02 -4.99
N ALA A 20 4.19 -11.93 -4.61
CA ALA A 20 3.79 -13.08 -3.79
C ALA A 20 3.26 -12.62 -2.42
N VAL A 21 3.93 -11.65 -1.78
CA VAL A 21 3.47 -11.16 -0.46
C VAL A 21 2.26 -10.22 -0.58
N LEU A 22 2.10 -9.53 -1.72
CA LEU A 22 0.93 -8.68 -1.94
C LEU A 22 -0.32 -9.45 -2.37
N GLY A 23 -0.14 -10.67 -2.91
CA GLY A 23 -1.23 -11.42 -3.54
C GLY A 23 -2.47 -11.56 -2.68
N LYS A 24 -2.29 -11.84 -1.40
CA LYS A 24 -3.41 -12.00 -0.47
C LYS A 24 -4.20 -10.70 -0.31
N SER A 25 -3.49 -9.58 -0.22
CA SER A 25 -4.12 -8.27 -0.08
C SER A 25 -4.93 -7.90 -1.31
N ILE A 26 -4.39 -8.17 -2.50
CA ILE A 26 -5.07 -7.88 -3.76
C ILE A 26 -6.27 -8.80 -3.95
N GLY A 27 -6.15 -10.06 -3.54
CA GLY A 27 -7.26 -11.00 -3.56
C GLY A 27 -8.45 -10.55 -2.72
N THR A 28 -8.23 -9.68 -1.74
CA THR A 28 -9.31 -9.12 -0.91
C THR A 28 -9.79 -7.76 -1.39
N ALA A 29 -9.32 -7.30 -2.54
CA ALA A 29 -9.72 -6.00 -3.10
C ALA A 29 -11.09 -6.02 -3.81
N HIS A 30 -11.81 -7.10 -3.69
CA HIS A 30 -13.18 -7.25 -4.24
C HIS A 30 -13.27 -6.97 -5.75
N GLY A 31 -12.27 -7.40 -6.51
CA GLY A 31 -12.26 -7.23 -7.95
C GLY A 31 -11.87 -5.85 -8.46
N ARG A 32 -11.53 -4.94 -7.58
CA ARG A 32 -11.15 -3.58 -7.98
C ARG A 32 -9.79 -3.51 -8.66
N TYR A 33 -8.87 -4.42 -8.30
CA TYR A 33 -7.50 -4.41 -8.79
C TYR A 33 -7.03 -5.82 -9.11
N SER A 34 -6.15 -5.92 -10.11
CA SER A 34 -5.44 -7.15 -10.41
C SER A 34 -3.94 -6.91 -10.18
N MET A 35 -3.18 -7.99 -10.04
CA MET A 35 -1.73 -7.90 -9.85
C MET A 35 -1.06 -7.24 -11.06
N ASP A 36 -1.52 -7.57 -12.27
CA ASP A 36 -0.98 -6.98 -13.49
C ASP A 36 -1.21 -5.47 -13.55
N HIS A 37 -2.36 -5.03 -13.07
CA HIS A 37 -2.67 -3.61 -13.01
C HIS A 37 -1.76 -2.88 -12.03
N ILE A 38 -1.53 -3.49 -10.87
CA ILE A 38 -0.63 -2.92 -9.85
C ILE A 38 0.79 -2.80 -10.41
N GLU A 39 1.28 -3.85 -11.07
CA GLU A 39 2.60 -3.82 -11.69
C GLU A 39 2.70 -2.68 -12.71
N TYR A 40 1.69 -2.54 -13.56
CA TYR A 40 1.64 -1.47 -14.53
C TYR A 40 1.71 -0.09 -13.87
N GLU A 41 0.94 0.11 -12.81
CA GLU A 41 0.92 1.40 -12.12
C GLU A 41 2.26 1.71 -11.41
N ILE A 42 2.94 0.70 -10.90
CA ILE A 42 4.27 0.89 -10.31
C ILE A 42 5.28 1.30 -11.40
N LEU A 43 5.23 0.63 -12.54
CA LEU A 43 6.12 0.94 -13.66
C LEU A 43 5.87 2.33 -14.23
N SER A 44 4.62 2.78 -14.23
CA SER A 44 4.26 4.11 -14.74
C SER A 44 4.45 5.23 -13.72
N GLY A 45 4.76 4.88 -12.48
CA GLY A 45 4.95 5.86 -11.41
C GLY A 45 3.66 6.29 -10.71
N GLU A 46 2.51 5.72 -11.07
CA GLU A 46 1.25 6.04 -10.41
C GLU A 46 1.16 5.46 -9.00
N GLN A 47 1.84 4.34 -8.77
CA GLN A 47 1.98 3.76 -7.44
C GLN A 47 3.45 3.59 -7.10
N HIS A 48 3.75 3.65 -5.82
CA HIS A 48 5.08 3.42 -5.27
C HIS A 48 5.08 2.07 -4.57
N LEU A 49 6.13 1.29 -4.78
CA LEU A 49 6.28 0.01 -4.09
C LEU A 49 7.32 0.14 -3.00
N TRP A 50 6.93 -0.24 -1.79
CA TRP A 50 7.81 -0.31 -0.64
C TRP A 50 7.95 -1.76 -0.24
N VAL A 51 9.16 -2.18 0.06
CA VAL A 51 9.41 -3.56 0.51
C VAL A 51 10.17 -3.55 1.82
N VAL A 52 9.97 -4.59 2.60
CA VAL A 52 10.73 -4.84 3.82
C VAL A 52 11.59 -6.07 3.56
N PHE A 53 12.90 -5.89 3.68
CA PHE A 53 13.86 -6.99 3.56
C PHE A 53 14.23 -7.50 4.94
N ASP A 54 14.36 -8.81 5.07
CA ASP A 54 14.92 -9.40 6.29
C ASP A 54 16.46 -9.36 6.25
N ASP A 55 17.10 -9.96 7.26
CA ASP A 55 18.55 -9.98 7.35
C ASP A 55 19.19 -10.81 6.21
N ASP A 56 18.43 -11.71 5.61
CA ASP A 56 18.88 -12.51 4.47
C ASP A 56 18.54 -11.84 3.13
N LYS A 57 18.10 -10.59 3.18
CA LYS A 57 17.70 -9.77 2.03
C LYS A 57 16.55 -10.33 1.22
N LYS A 58 15.67 -11.06 1.89
CA LYS A 58 14.44 -11.54 1.28
C LYS A 58 13.31 -10.57 1.58
N VAL A 59 12.39 -10.43 0.62
CA VAL A 59 11.20 -9.61 0.81
C VAL A 59 10.23 -10.35 1.73
N THR A 60 10.00 -9.79 2.92
CA THR A 60 9.06 -10.36 3.88
C THR A 60 7.71 -9.66 3.85
N SER A 61 7.69 -8.43 3.39
CA SER A 61 6.47 -7.61 3.36
C SER A 61 6.57 -6.58 2.27
N ALA A 62 5.41 -6.14 1.79
CA ALA A 62 5.34 -5.12 0.77
C ALA A 62 4.11 -4.23 1.00
N LEU A 63 4.24 -2.98 0.59
CA LEU A 63 3.17 -1.98 0.68
C LEU A 63 3.18 -1.15 -0.60
N THR A 64 2.01 -0.81 -1.11
CA THR A 64 1.91 0.16 -2.19
C THR A 64 1.29 1.46 -1.68
N THR A 65 1.78 2.58 -2.22
CA THR A 65 1.26 3.91 -1.92
C THR A 65 1.03 4.68 -3.21
N ARG A 66 0.24 5.73 -3.12
CA ARG A 66 0.05 6.68 -4.21
C ARG A 66 -0.24 8.06 -3.64
N PHE A 67 0.04 9.10 -4.42
CA PHE A 67 -0.40 10.43 -4.05
C PHE A 67 -1.87 10.62 -4.44
N VAL A 68 -2.64 11.20 -3.52
CA VAL A 68 -4.03 11.54 -3.78
C VAL A 68 -4.18 13.05 -3.57
N SER A 69 -4.55 13.75 -4.63
CA SER A 69 -4.72 15.20 -4.59
C SER A 69 -6.19 15.54 -4.49
N TYR A 70 -6.58 16.07 -3.35
CA TYR A 70 -7.89 16.66 -3.16
C TYR A 70 -7.81 18.17 -3.39
N PRO A 71 -8.91 18.87 -3.66
CA PRO A 71 -8.84 20.33 -3.81
C PRO A 71 -8.19 21.04 -2.63
N GLY A 72 -8.38 20.51 -1.43
CA GLY A 72 -7.89 21.17 -0.21
C GLY A 72 -6.62 20.59 0.36
N LYS A 73 -6.15 19.45 -0.11
CA LYS A 73 -4.94 18.82 0.45
C LYS A 73 -4.39 17.71 -0.42
N LEU A 74 -3.09 17.46 -0.24
CA LEU A 74 -2.37 16.36 -0.89
C LEU A 74 -2.03 15.32 0.18
N LEU A 75 -2.41 14.08 -0.06
CA LEU A 75 -2.14 12.98 0.87
C LEU A 75 -1.32 11.87 0.22
N LEU A 76 -0.51 11.19 1.02
CA LEU A 76 0.09 9.92 0.61
C LEU A 76 -0.85 8.82 1.06
N ALA A 77 -1.39 8.06 0.12
CA ALA A 77 -2.35 7.00 0.42
C ALA A 77 -1.68 5.63 0.35
N GLY A 78 -1.79 4.85 1.42
CA GLY A 78 -1.41 3.45 1.41
C GLY A 78 -2.58 2.62 0.94
N GLN A 79 -2.34 1.67 0.03
CA GLN A 79 -3.41 0.89 -0.59
C GLN A 79 -3.36 -0.60 -0.29
N PHE A 80 -2.24 -1.25 -0.58
CA PHE A 80 -2.12 -2.69 -0.42
C PHE A 80 -0.95 -3.00 0.49
N LEU A 81 -1.19 -3.85 1.47
CA LEU A 81 -0.17 -4.26 2.43
C LEU A 81 -0.25 -5.77 2.60
N GLY A 82 0.85 -6.44 2.41
CA GLY A 82 0.96 -7.88 2.61
C GLY A 82 2.25 -8.26 3.28
N GLY A 83 2.28 -9.45 3.86
CA GLY A 83 3.50 -10.00 4.44
C GLY A 83 3.31 -10.49 5.85
N GLU A 84 4.43 -10.80 6.49
CA GLU A 84 4.49 -11.40 7.81
C GLU A 84 5.08 -10.44 8.83
N ASN A 85 4.76 -10.68 10.11
CA ASN A 85 5.33 -9.94 11.24
C ASN A 85 5.14 -8.43 11.15
N ILE A 86 4.00 -8.00 10.63
CA ILE A 86 3.69 -6.58 10.43
C ILE A 86 3.88 -5.78 11.71
N MET A 87 3.50 -6.34 12.84
CA MET A 87 3.62 -5.64 14.14
C MET A 87 5.06 -5.36 14.53
N CYS A 88 6.03 -6.10 13.96
CA CYS A 88 7.45 -5.91 14.27
C CYS A 88 8.06 -4.76 13.48
N TRP A 89 7.63 -4.54 12.23
CA TRP A 89 8.24 -3.54 11.36
C TRP A 89 7.33 -2.34 11.05
N ARG A 90 6.09 -2.35 11.53
CA ARG A 90 5.14 -1.26 11.26
C ARG A 90 5.66 0.11 11.68
N GLY A 91 6.34 0.19 12.83
CA GLY A 91 6.88 1.45 13.32
C GLY A 91 7.87 2.07 12.34
N PRO A 92 8.94 1.36 11.98
CA PRO A 92 9.90 1.85 10.99
C PRO A 92 9.25 2.15 9.63
N MET A 93 8.27 1.33 9.21
CA MET A 93 7.57 1.56 7.95
C MET A 93 6.77 2.86 7.99
N LEU A 94 5.93 3.04 9.01
CA LEU A 94 5.09 4.23 9.12
C LEU A 94 5.93 5.50 9.26
N GLU A 95 7.02 5.42 10.00
CA GLU A 95 7.94 6.54 10.16
C GLU A 95 8.62 6.91 8.85
N THR A 96 9.06 5.91 8.09
CA THR A 96 9.67 6.11 6.78
C THR A 96 8.70 6.76 5.80
N LEU A 97 7.46 6.25 5.78
CA LEU A 97 6.41 6.79 4.90
C LEU A 97 6.08 8.24 5.26
N GLU A 98 5.96 8.53 6.56
CA GLU A 98 5.64 9.88 7.02
C GLU A 98 6.72 10.87 6.60
N ARG A 99 7.98 10.51 6.79
CA ARG A 99 9.11 11.36 6.38
C ARG A 99 9.10 11.59 4.88
N TRP A 100 8.90 10.53 4.11
CA TRP A 100 8.86 10.65 2.65
C TRP A 100 7.67 11.49 2.17
N ALA A 101 6.52 11.33 2.82
CA ALA A 101 5.34 12.14 2.52
C ALA A 101 5.63 13.62 2.78
N MET A 102 6.25 13.94 3.92
CA MET A 102 6.62 15.31 4.25
C MET A 102 7.62 15.88 3.25
N ASP A 103 8.60 15.08 2.84
CA ASP A 103 9.60 15.49 1.83
C ASP A 103 8.97 15.76 0.47
N ASN A 104 7.82 15.16 0.19
CA ASN A 104 7.07 15.36 -1.05
C ASN A 104 5.92 16.36 -0.89
N ASN A 105 5.96 17.15 0.16
CA ASN A 105 4.98 18.23 0.41
C ASN A 105 3.55 17.75 0.63
N CYS A 106 3.38 16.52 1.10
CA CYS A 106 2.06 16.03 1.47
C CYS A 106 1.60 16.69 2.78
N ASP A 107 0.31 16.93 2.87
CA ASP A 107 -0.32 17.48 4.08
C ASP A 107 -0.61 16.40 5.11
N GLY A 108 -0.60 15.14 4.69
CA GLY A 108 -0.88 14.03 5.57
C GLY A 108 -0.84 12.70 4.83
N MET A 109 -1.33 11.69 5.51
CA MET A 109 -1.42 10.34 4.96
C MET A 109 -2.82 9.78 5.17
N GLU A 110 -3.23 8.87 4.29
CA GLU A 110 -4.46 8.11 4.51
C GLU A 110 -4.21 6.65 4.19
N MET A 111 -4.93 5.79 4.88
CA MET A 111 -4.86 4.35 4.64
C MET A 111 -6.27 3.83 4.47
N THR A 112 -6.47 3.02 3.42
CA THR A 112 -7.72 2.32 3.19
C THR A 112 -7.49 0.85 3.48
N GLY A 113 -8.29 0.28 4.37
CA GLY A 113 -8.09 -1.11 4.73
C GLY A 113 -9.25 -1.68 5.51
N ARG A 114 -9.15 -2.96 5.82
CA ARG A 114 -10.12 -3.65 6.66
C ARG A 114 -9.99 -3.18 8.10
N LYS A 115 -10.99 -3.46 8.92
CA LYS A 115 -11.00 -3.08 10.34
C LYS A 115 -9.74 -3.51 11.08
N GLY A 116 -9.20 -4.69 10.75
CA GLY A 116 -7.96 -5.17 11.36
C GLY A 116 -6.75 -4.29 11.09
N PHE A 117 -6.80 -3.46 10.06
CA PHE A 117 -5.73 -2.55 9.71
C PHE A 117 -5.50 -1.49 10.78
N ALA A 118 -6.55 -1.18 11.57
CA ALA A 118 -6.42 -0.23 12.68
C ALA A 118 -5.36 -0.67 13.69
N ARG A 119 -5.15 -1.98 13.85
CA ARG A 119 -4.12 -2.51 14.75
C ARG A 119 -2.72 -2.19 14.23
N VAL A 120 -2.54 -2.20 12.92
CA VAL A 120 -1.25 -1.87 12.30
C VAL A 120 -0.92 -0.41 12.50
N LEU A 121 -1.90 0.46 12.34
CA LEU A 121 -1.71 1.90 12.49
C LEU A 121 -1.50 2.30 13.95
N GLY A 122 -2.11 1.59 14.88
CA GLY A 122 -2.02 1.94 16.30
C GLY A 122 -2.74 3.24 16.60
N SER A 123 -2.23 3.96 17.63
CA SER A 123 -2.85 5.20 18.08
C SER A 123 -2.03 6.46 17.74
N HIS A 124 -1.09 6.36 16.81
CA HIS A 124 -0.09 7.41 16.53
C HIS A 124 -0.65 8.53 15.64
N GLY A 125 -1.72 9.17 16.08
CA GLY A 125 -2.32 10.28 15.33
C GLY A 125 -3.24 9.88 14.20
N TRP A 126 -3.53 8.60 14.07
CA TRP A 126 -4.46 8.10 13.06
C TRP A 126 -5.89 8.09 13.58
N THR A 127 -6.82 8.58 12.77
CA THR A 127 -8.24 8.59 13.10
C THR A 127 -9.05 7.95 11.98
N PRO A 128 -10.06 7.13 12.29
CA PRO A 128 -10.96 6.56 11.28
C PRO A 128 -11.98 7.62 10.86
N GLU A 129 -11.73 8.26 9.70
CA GLU A 129 -12.56 9.39 9.24
C GLU A 129 -13.74 8.97 8.37
N TYR A 130 -13.57 7.93 7.56
CA TYR A 130 -14.55 7.57 6.54
C TYR A 130 -14.77 6.07 6.49
N THR A 131 -15.97 5.69 6.06
CA THR A 131 -16.29 4.31 5.75
C THR A 131 -16.78 4.24 4.31
N VAL A 132 -16.28 3.26 3.56
CA VAL A 132 -16.69 3.05 2.17
C VAL A 132 -17.89 2.11 2.15
N PHE A 133 -18.95 2.53 1.47
CA PHE A 133 -20.12 1.70 1.23
C PHE A 133 -20.11 1.30 -0.23
N GLU A 134 -20.34 0.02 -0.51
CA GLU A 134 -20.31 -0.51 -1.86
C GLU A 134 -21.54 -1.36 -2.14
N LYS A 135 -22.16 -1.16 -3.28
CA LYS A 135 -23.25 -1.98 -3.75
C LYS A 135 -22.96 -2.36 -5.20
N MET A 136 -22.68 -3.62 -5.44
CA MET A 136 -22.44 -4.12 -6.79
C MET A 136 -23.76 -4.49 -7.44
N PHE A 137 -23.88 -4.20 -8.74
CA PHE A 137 -25.07 -4.58 -9.50
C PHE A 137 -24.82 -5.95 -10.13
N GLU A 138 -25.89 -6.69 -10.36
CA GLU A 138 -25.80 -7.99 -11.01
C GLU A 138 -25.27 -7.81 -12.43
N GLU A 139 -24.29 -8.64 -12.77
CA GLU A 139 -23.59 -8.53 -14.05
C GLU A 139 -24.51 -8.70 -15.25
N ASN A 140 -25.44 -9.64 -15.19
CA ASN A 140 -26.35 -9.93 -16.29
C ASN A 140 -27.41 -8.87 -16.51
N SER A 141 -27.53 -7.89 -15.65
CA SER A 141 -28.53 -6.84 -15.80
C SER A 141 -28.34 -5.98 -17.02
N HIS A 142 -27.14 -6.04 -17.63
CA HIS A 142 -26.80 -5.28 -18.82
C HIS A 142 -26.65 -6.17 -20.07
N GLY A 143 -27.05 -7.39 -19.90
CA GLY A 143 -26.88 -8.48 -20.83
C GLY A 143 -27.05 -8.37 -22.24
#